data_a1032283b27e337fb2dbbdac3f873f02
#
_entry.id   a1032283b27e337fb2dbbdac3f873f02
#
_cell.length_a   1.000
_cell.length_b   1.000
_cell.length_c   1.000
_cell.angle_alpha   90.00
_cell.angle_beta   90.00
_cell.angle_gamma   90.00
#
_symmetry.space_group_name_H-M   'P 1'
#
loop_
_entity.id
_entity.type
_entity.pdbx_description
1 polymer ?
#
loop_
_entity_poly.entity_id
_entity_poly.type
_entity_poly.pdbx_seq_one_letter_code
_entity_poly.pdbx_strand_id
1 'polypeptide(L)'
;MSAWNLRDKSAVCGVGQSVYGRRLERSPIDLAAEAIRAALNDASLERDDLDGLIVSFGTPIGADADTLAHALGLKLKLYNQTWAHGRFTASCIQWAAMAVSAGLASAIACLAAVSFSGYRKPMMGGAGDSEGGREGGGGHGEDPVFGMTSPGAGAALVAQKYFSTFGATSRQLAAVAVAFRKHAALNPAAIMRAPISADDHQKSPFVCEPLRLLDYCLINDGAACLIVTTKERARDLRKPPVYISGMQGLPAGREEFIWTYPGFGVSQQGAFDYEPGLQPVYRMAEVTPADIDALFVYDAFSILVWTALERFGFCGRGEAAAFTQDGRIALGGALPMNTNGGLLSEAHVMGWNHQVEIVRQLRDECGERQIVDAGVIQWANAYGDSLIYHR
;
A
#
# COMPACT_ATOMS: atom_id res chain seq x y z
N MET A 1 3.67 27.68 17.93
CA MET A 1 3.96 26.23 17.97
C MET A 1 3.97 25.76 16.52
N SER A 2 5.04 25.12 16.04
CA SER A 2 5.08 24.64 14.67
C SER A 2 3.96 23.60 14.45
N ALA A 3 3.22 23.72 13.35
CA ALA A 3 2.10 22.85 13.02
C ALA A 3 2.51 21.37 12.84
N TRP A 4 3.82 21.04 12.88
CA TRP A 4 4.38 19.73 12.51
C TRP A 4 5.25 19.12 13.62
N ASN A 5 4.63 18.98 14.79
CA ASN A 5 5.32 18.42 15.96
C ASN A 5 5.69 16.92 15.81
N LEU A 6 5.20 16.21 14.78
CA LEU A 6 5.41 14.77 14.60
C LEU A 6 6.49 14.42 13.57
N ARG A 7 7.01 15.35 12.79
CA ARG A 7 8.10 15.11 11.85
C ARG A 7 9.30 14.49 12.56
N ASP A 8 9.76 13.35 12.06
CA ASP A 8 10.94 12.62 12.56
C ASP A 8 10.91 12.31 14.08
N LYS A 9 9.72 12.24 14.69
CA LYS A 9 9.56 11.83 16.09
C LYS A 9 9.50 10.33 16.28
N SER A 10 9.20 9.62 15.20
CA SER A 10 9.10 8.17 15.17
C SER A 10 9.89 7.59 14.00
N ALA A 11 10.25 6.33 14.11
CA ALA A 11 10.96 5.60 13.09
C ALA A 11 10.49 4.15 13.03
N VAL A 12 10.64 3.54 11.85
CA VAL A 12 10.56 2.10 11.68
C VAL A 12 11.90 1.51 12.06
N CYS A 13 11.90 0.63 13.06
CA CYS A 13 13.12 0.01 13.57
C CYS A 13 13.26 -1.47 13.13
N GLY A 14 12.18 -2.12 12.72
CA GLY A 14 12.20 -3.50 12.27
C GLY A 14 11.14 -3.78 11.21
N VAL A 15 11.47 -4.66 10.26
CA VAL A 15 10.55 -5.12 9.23
C VAL A 15 10.61 -6.63 9.07
N GLY A 16 9.47 -7.22 8.77
CA GLY A 16 9.36 -8.66 8.58
C GLY A 16 8.22 -9.04 7.65
N GLN A 17 8.36 -10.18 7.02
CA GLN A 17 7.32 -10.76 6.18
C GLN A 17 7.30 -12.27 6.35
N SER A 18 6.14 -12.87 6.14
CA SER A 18 6.03 -14.32 5.97
C SER A 18 6.39 -14.71 4.53
N VAL A 19 6.46 -16.00 4.27
CA VAL A 19 6.39 -16.49 2.88
C VAL A 19 5.08 -16.03 2.24
N TYR A 20 5.13 -15.67 0.95
CA TYR A 20 3.96 -15.35 0.14
C TYR A 20 3.63 -16.52 -0.79
N GLY A 21 2.36 -16.81 -0.97
CA GLY A 21 1.94 -17.87 -1.87
C GLY A 21 0.46 -17.82 -2.23
N ARG A 22 0.07 -18.48 -3.32
CA ARG A 22 -1.33 -18.48 -3.75
C ARG A 22 -2.24 -19.32 -2.86
N ARG A 23 -1.71 -20.39 -2.26
CA ARG A 23 -2.42 -21.30 -1.36
C ARG A 23 -1.40 -21.91 -0.40
N LEU A 24 -1.22 -21.26 0.73
CA LEU A 24 -0.30 -21.75 1.76
C LEU A 24 -0.99 -22.68 2.76
N GLU A 25 -2.34 -22.67 2.78
CA GLU A 25 -3.14 -23.45 3.73
C GLU A 25 -2.76 -23.21 5.19
N ARG A 26 -2.35 -21.96 5.49
CA ARG A 26 -1.94 -21.51 6.80
C ARG A 26 -2.93 -20.49 7.35
N SER A 27 -3.08 -20.47 8.66
CA SER A 27 -3.94 -19.47 9.31
C SER A 27 -3.32 -18.05 9.21
N PRO A 28 -4.14 -16.98 9.21
CA PRO A 28 -3.63 -15.61 9.29
C PRO A 28 -2.78 -15.39 10.55
N ILE A 29 -3.08 -16.09 11.66
CA ILE A 29 -2.32 -15.99 12.91
C ILE A 29 -0.91 -16.57 12.73
N ASP A 30 -0.75 -17.72 12.07
CA ASP A 30 0.57 -18.32 11.81
C ASP A 30 1.41 -17.43 10.91
N LEU A 31 0.79 -16.84 9.87
CA LEU A 31 1.46 -15.91 8.96
C LEU A 31 1.86 -14.62 9.67
N ALA A 32 0.98 -14.08 10.52
CA ALA A 32 1.28 -12.91 11.35
C ALA A 32 2.41 -13.16 12.33
N ALA A 33 2.39 -14.33 13.00
CA ALA A 33 3.45 -14.74 13.92
C ALA A 33 4.82 -14.82 13.26
N GLU A 34 4.89 -15.35 12.03
CA GLU A 34 6.11 -15.40 11.23
C GLU A 34 6.61 -13.99 10.89
N ALA A 35 5.73 -13.11 10.42
CA ALA A 35 6.08 -11.74 10.07
C ALA A 35 6.54 -10.91 11.29
N ILE A 36 5.84 -11.03 12.44
CA ILE A 36 6.23 -10.37 13.69
C ILE A 36 7.59 -10.87 14.16
N ARG A 37 7.83 -12.20 14.17
CA ARG A 37 9.11 -12.77 14.56
C ARG A 37 10.25 -12.27 13.66
N ALA A 38 10.01 -12.19 12.35
CA ALA A 38 10.98 -11.66 11.40
C ALA A 38 11.28 -10.18 11.68
N ALA A 39 10.27 -9.36 11.99
CA ALA A 39 10.43 -7.95 12.31
C ALA A 39 11.17 -7.73 13.66
N LEU A 40 10.89 -8.54 14.67
CA LEU A 40 11.61 -8.52 15.95
C LEU A 40 13.10 -8.88 15.76
N ASN A 41 13.38 -9.94 15.01
CA ASN A 41 14.76 -10.34 14.68
C ASN A 41 15.51 -9.25 13.91
N ASP A 42 14.82 -8.59 12.96
CA ASP A 42 15.36 -7.47 12.18
C ASP A 42 15.74 -6.29 13.07
N ALA A 43 14.89 -5.95 14.04
CA ALA A 43 15.11 -4.88 15.02
C ALA A 43 16.07 -5.27 16.16
N SER A 44 16.40 -6.56 16.32
CA SER A 44 17.07 -7.11 17.51
C SER A 44 16.30 -6.84 18.82
N LEU A 45 14.98 -7.01 18.74
CA LEU A 45 14.04 -6.87 19.85
C LEU A 45 13.48 -8.25 20.22
N GLU A 46 13.10 -8.38 21.49
CA GLU A 46 12.39 -9.54 21.99
C GLU A 46 10.87 -9.32 21.99
N ARG A 47 10.11 -10.38 22.11
CA ARG A 47 8.63 -10.31 22.15
C ARG A 47 8.13 -9.35 23.23
N ASP A 48 8.75 -9.38 24.41
CA ASP A 48 8.33 -8.59 25.58
C ASP A 48 8.70 -7.10 25.46
N ASP A 49 9.46 -6.71 24.42
CA ASP A 49 9.70 -5.32 24.03
C ASP A 49 8.49 -4.68 23.34
N LEU A 50 7.58 -5.50 22.78
CA LEU A 50 6.36 -5.01 22.13
C LEU A 50 5.31 -4.72 23.20
N ASP A 51 4.85 -3.49 23.24
CA ASP A 51 3.76 -3.03 24.10
C ASP A 51 2.58 -2.40 23.34
N GLY A 52 2.64 -2.44 21.99
CA GLY A 52 1.57 -2.04 21.11
C GLY A 52 1.39 -2.96 19.90
N LEU A 53 0.14 -3.05 19.40
CA LEU A 53 -0.23 -3.84 18.23
C LEU A 53 -1.30 -3.11 17.41
N ILE A 54 -1.06 -2.95 16.12
CA ILE A 54 -2.06 -2.40 15.18
C ILE A 54 -2.20 -3.36 14.00
N VAL A 55 -3.41 -3.89 13.80
CA VAL A 55 -3.73 -4.83 12.73
C VAL A 55 -4.58 -4.15 11.67
N SER A 56 -4.13 -4.20 10.43
CA SER A 56 -4.79 -3.53 9.30
C SER A 56 -5.85 -4.37 8.61
N PHE A 57 -6.09 -5.59 9.04
CA PHE A 57 -7.06 -6.46 8.37
C PHE A 57 -7.50 -7.58 9.34
N GLY A 58 -8.75 -7.51 9.75
CA GLY A 58 -9.33 -8.49 10.66
C GLY A 58 -9.96 -9.69 9.97
N THR A 59 -10.67 -10.47 10.77
CA THR A 59 -11.45 -11.64 10.30
C THR A 59 -12.51 -11.22 9.27
N PRO A 60 -12.92 -12.11 8.33
CA PRO A 60 -12.57 -13.54 8.31
C PRO A 60 -11.30 -13.88 7.54
N ILE A 61 -10.69 -12.97 6.82
CA ILE A 61 -9.54 -13.20 5.95
C ILE A 61 -8.22 -12.95 6.68
N GLY A 62 -8.23 -11.98 7.62
CA GLY A 62 -7.07 -11.56 8.40
C GLY A 62 -7.04 -12.10 9.81
N ALA A 63 -6.03 -11.69 10.57
CA ALA A 63 -5.88 -11.98 11.98
C ALA A 63 -6.60 -10.90 12.81
N ASP A 64 -7.43 -11.33 13.75
CA ASP A 64 -8.00 -10.44 14.76
C ASP A 64 -6.93 -10.04 15.78
N ALA A 65 -6.87 -8.74 16.14
CA ALA A 65 -5.81 -8.20 17.00
C ALA A 65 -5.80 -8.83 18.41
N ASP A 66 -6.99 -9.04 19.01
CA ASP A 66 -7.11 -9.61 20.34
C ASP A 66 -6.72 -11.09 20.35
N THR A 67 -7.21 -11.85 19.37
CA THR A 67 -6.85 -13.26 19.19
C THR A 67 -5.35 -13.42 18.92
N LEU A 68 -4.76 -12.53 18.11
CA LEU A 68 -3.33 -12.56 17.80
C LEU A 68 -2.49 -12.25 19.05
N ALA A 69 -2.87 -11.23 19.83
CA ALA A 69 -2.19 -10.87 21.07
C ALA A 69 -2.22 -12.05 22.07
N HIS A 70 -3.39 -12.71 22.21
CA HIS A 70 -3.52 -13.89 23.05
C HIS A 70 -2.64 -15.05 22.56
N ALA A 71 -2.71 -15.39 21.27
CA ALA A 71 -1.97 -16.50 20.70
C ALA A 71 -0.43 -16.34 20.79
N LEU A 72 0.06 -15.10 20.71
CA LEU A 72 1.49 -14.77 20.80
C LEU A 72 1.94 -14.46 22.24
N GLY A 73 1.04 -14.42 23.21
CA GLY A 73 1.32 -14.08 24.61
C GLY A 73 1.86 -12.65 24.78
N LEU A 74 1.37 -11.70 23.96
CA LEU A 74 1.78 -10.30 24.05
C LEU A 74 1.12 -9.61 25.25
N LYS A 75 1.86 -8.72 25.91
CA LYS A 75 1.37 -7.87 27.01
C LYS A 75 1.28 -6.43 26.54
N LEU A 76 0.14 -6.07 25.93
CA LEU A 76 -0.04 -4.81 25.25
C LEU A 76 -0.61 -3.73 26.18
N LYS A 77 -0.09 -2.50 26.06
CA LYS A 77 -0.68 -1.27 26.62
C LYS A 77 -1.67 -0.63 25.64
N LEU A 78 -1.47 -0.90 24.35
CA LEU A 78 -2.29 -0.36 23.28
C LEU A 78 -2.47 -1.40 22.17
N TYR A 79 -3.71 -1.61 21.72
CA TYR A 79 -3.95 -2.27 20.46
C TYR A 79 -5.08 -1.58 19.68
N ASN A 80 -5.04 -1.71 18.38
CA ASN A 80 -6.08 -1.22 17.48
C ASN A 80 -6.19 -2.11 16.25
N GLN A 81 -7.35 -2.10 15.64
CA GLN A 81 -7.63 -2.84 14.43
C GLN A 81 -8.44 -1.98 13.48
N THR A 82 -8.01 -1.90 12.22
CA THR A 82 -8.82 -1.31 11.18
C THR A 82 -9.67 -2.38 10.51
N TRP A 83 -10.71 -1.90 9.84
CA TRP A 83 -11.44 -2.73 8.91
C TRP A 83 -10.63 -2.96 7.62
N ALA A 84 -10.98 -4.01 6.89
CA ALA A 84 -10.26 -4.54 5.76
C ALA A 84 -10.20 -3.64 4.54
N HIS A 85 -9.16 -2.88 4.34
CA HIS A 85 -8.83 -2.25 3.05
C HIS A 85 -7.41 -1.70 3.04
N GLY A 86 -6.68 -1.84 1.92
CA GLY A 86 -5.33 -1.29 1.76
C GLY A 86 -5.25 0.23 1.88
N ARG A 87 -6.36 0.94 1.70
CA ARG A 87 -6.42 2.40 1.92
C ARG A 87 -6.19 2.81 3.39
N PHE A 88 -6.15 1.89 4.34
CA PHE A 88 -5.87 2.19 5.75
C PHE A 88 -4.43 1.86 6.16
N THR A 89 -3.58 1.41 5.26
CA THR A 89 -2.19 1.03 5.58
C THR A 89 -1.40 2.20 6.15
N ALA A 90 -1.42 3.36 5.49
CA ALA A 90 -0.76 4.55 6.02
C ALA A 90 -1.38 5.00 7.34
N SER A 91 -2.71 4.99 7.47
CA SER A 91 -3.40 5.37 8.70
C SER A 91 -2.96 4.55 9.91
N CYS A 92 -2.76 3.24 9.74
CA CYS A 92 -2.25 2.37 10.80
C CYS A 92 -0.85 2.80 11.28
N ILE A 93 0.04 3.10 10.34
CA ILE A 93 1.40 3.53 10.64
C ILE A 93 1.40 4.93 11.27
N GLN A 94 0.54 5.83 10.81
CA GLN A 94 0.34 7.16 11.40
C GLN A 94 -0.16 7.07 12.85
N TRP A 95 -1.09 6.17 13.15
CA TRP A 95 -1.55 5.93 14.52
C TRP A 95 -0.42 5.41 15.40
N ALA A 96 0.41 4.49 14.92
CA ALA A 96 1.58 4.03 15.65
C ALA A 96 2.57 5.17 15.90
N ALA A 97 2.88 5.97 14.89
CA ALA A 97 3.76 7.13 15.00
C ALA A 97 3.27 8.15 16.04
N MET A 98 1.97 8.45 16.02
CA MET A 98 1.34 9.32 17.02
C MET A 98 1.37 8.71 18.42
N ALA A 99 1.05 7.42 18.55
CA ALA A 99 0.99 6.74 19.84
C ALA A 99 2.36 6.65 20.52
N VAL A 100 3.44 6.30 19.80
CA VAL A 100 4.80 6.29 20.37
C VAL A 100 5.27 7.70 20.70
N SER A 101 4.95 8.70 19.88
CA SER A 101 5.30 10.09 20.14
C SER A 101 4.56 10.68 21.36
N ALA A 102 3.37 10.16 21.66
CA ALA A 102 2.57 10.53 22.83
C ALA A 102 2.91 9.71 24.08
N GLY A 103 3.81 8.73 23.99
CA GLY A 103 4.18 7.86 25.11
C GLY A 103 3.11 6.83 25.51
N LEU A 104 2.11 6.56 24.66
CA LEU A 104 1.06 5.55 24.90
C LEU A 104 1.60 4.12 24.78
N ALA A 105 2.62 3.93 23.95
CA ALA A 105 3.38 2.70 23.82
C ALA A 105 4.82 3.04 23.41
N SER A 106 5.74 2.09 23.59
CA SER A 106 7.16 2.28 23.28
C SER A 106 7.63 1.58 22.02
N ALA A 107 7.00 0.46 21.65
CA ALA A 107 7.23 -0.24 20.40
C ALA A 107 5.91 -0.89 19.93
N ILE A 108 5.48 -0.55 18.73
CA ILE A 108 4.21 -0.98 18.18
C ILE A 108 4.46 -1.83 16.93
N ALA A 109 4.02 -3.09 16.96
CA ALA A 109 3.95 -3.91 15.77
C ALA A 109 2.73 -3.51 14.94
N CYS A 110 2.95 -3.12 13.69
CA CYS A 110 1.93 -2.76 12.71
C CYS A 110 1.95 -3.79 11.60
N LEU A 111 0.84 -4.45 11.29
CA LEU A 111 0.83 -5.52 10.30
C LEU A 111 -0.49 -5.70 9.57
N ALA A 112 -0.40 -6.41 8.44
CA ALA A 112 -1.51 -7.16 7.87
C ALA A 112 -1.09 -8.62 7.66
N ALA A 113 -2.03 -9.52 7.89
CA ALA A 113 -1.89 -10.94 7.58
C ALA A 113 -3.17 -11.38 6.87
N VAL A 114 -3.04 -11.98 5.70
CA VAL A 114 -4.17 -12.40 4.88
C VAL A 114 -4.03 -13.87 4.49
N SER A 115 -5.15 -14.60 4.51
CA SER A 115 -5.26 -15.97 4.02
C SER A 115 -6.51 -16.09 3.14
N PHE A 116 -6.37 -15.68 1.89
CA PHE A 116 -7.47 -15.78 0.92
C PHE A 116 -7.77 -17.22 0.53
N SER A 117 -6.78 -18.14 0.62
CA SER A 117 -6.99 -19.55 0.34
C SER A 117 -7.89 -20.25 1.36
N GLY A 118 -7.88 -19.80 2.60
CA GLY A 118 -8.78 -20.26 3.66
C GLY A 118 -10.21 -19.72 3.53
N TYR A 119 -10.40 -18.67 2.75
CA TYR A 119 -11.70 -18.04 2.54
C TYR A 119 -12.43 -18.70 1.36
N ARG A 120 -13.38 -19.58 1.66
CA ARG A 120 -14.09 -20.41 0.66
C ARG A 120 -15.06 -19.65 -0.24
N LYS A 121 -15.34 -18.38 0.02
CA LYS A 121 -16.25 -17.57 -0.78
C LYS A 121 -15.47 -16.81 -1.86
N PRO A 122 -15.96 -16.74 -3.11
CA PRO A 122 -15.32 -15.95 -4.14
C PRO A 122 -15.38 -14.46 -3.73
N MET A 123 -14.22 -13.86 -3.43
CA MET A 123 -14.10 -12.42 -3.17
C MET A 123 -14.42 -11.58 -4.41
N MET A 124 -14.47 -12.21 -5.57
CA MET A 124 -14.71 -11.58 -6.86
C MET A 124 -16.05 -12.05 -7.40
N GLY A 125 -17.09 -11.23 -7.23
CA GLY A 125 -18.31 -11.35 -8.02
C GLY A 125 -19.37 -12.35 -7.56
N GLY A 126 -19.40 -12.74 -6.31
CA GLY A 126 -20.55 -13.43 -5.73
C GLY A 126 -21.64 -12.44 -5.34
N ALA A 127 -22.72 -12.35 -6.10
CA ALA A 127 -23.89 -11.59 -5.64
C ALA A 127 -24.38 -12.18 -4.30
N GLY A 128 -24.16 -11.47 -3.19
CA GLY A 128 -24.84 -11.75 -1.93
C GLY A 128 -23.99 -11.89 -0.68
N ASP A 129 -22.67 -11.76 -0.72
CA ASP A 129 -21.81 -12.04 0.43
C ASP A 129 -20.77 -10.95 0.76
N SER A 130 -20.83 -9.76 0.16
CA SER A 130 -20.18 -8.60 0.76
C SER A 130 -20.96 -8.21 2.01
N GLU A 131 -20.28 -8.03 3.15
CA GLU A 131 -20.89 -7.42 4.33
C GLU A 131 -21.38 -6.01 3.95
N GLY A 132 -22.59 -5.87 3.54
CA GLY A 132 -23.17 -4.65 2.97
C GLY A 132 -23.90 -4.86 1.65
N GLY A 133 -23.82 -6.06 1.06
CA GLY A 133 -24.34 -6.35 -0.27
C GLY A 133 -25.86 -6.38 -0.44
N ARG A 134 -26.64 -6.04 0.57
CA ARG A 134 -28.11 -5.91 0.45
C ARG A 134 -28.61 -4.49 0.45
N GLU A 135 -27.81 -3.52 0.88
CA GLU A 135 -28.26 -2.14 1.07
C GLU A 135 -27.54 -1.11 0.19
N GLY A 136 -26.66 -1.54 -0.71
CA GLY A 136 -25.82 -0.63 -1.51
C GLY A 136 -24.69 0.00 -0.71
N GLY A 137 -23.58 0.33 -1.36
CA GLY A 137 -22.48 1.05 -0.73
C GLY A 137 -21.68 0.25 0.27
N GLY A 138 -21.39 -1.02 0.00
CA GLY A 138 -20.48 -1.85 0.80
C GLY A 138 -19.15 -1.15 1.09
N GLY A 139 -18.37 -1.66 2.05
CA GLY A 139 -17.14 -1.02 2.51
C GLY A 139 -16.06 -0.82 1.45
N HIS A 140 -16.18 -1.48 0.32
CA HIS A 140 -15.36 -1.29 -0.87
C HIS A 140 -16.06 -0.49 -1.98
N GLY A 141 -17.22 0.11 -1.69
CA GLY A 141 -17.99 0.87 -2.67
C GLY A 141 -18.72 0.01 -3.70
N GLU A 142 -18.96 -1.27 -3.39
CA GLU A 142 -19.79 -2.14 -4.23
C GLU A 142 -21.25 -1.70 -4.19
N ASP A 143 -21.89 -1.74 -5.33
CA ASP A 143 -23.31 -1.53 -5.48
C ASP A 143 -23.92 -2.64 -6.38
N PRO A 144 -24.34 -3.77 -5.79
CA PRO A 144 -24.83 -4.91 -6.54
C PRO A 144 -26.08 -4.62 -7.38
N VAL A 145 -26.88 -3.62 -6.98
CA VAL A 145 -28.10 -3.21 -7.72
C VAL A 145 -27.73 -2.66 -9.10
N PHE A 146 -26.55 -2.01 -9.20
CA PHE A 146 -26.02 -1.49 -10.46
C PHE A 146 -24.94 -2.40 -11.08
N GLY A 147 -24.82 -3.63 -10.61
CA GLY A 147 -23.84 -4.60 -11.14
C GLY A 147 -22.42 -4.41 -10.61
N MET A 148 -22.19 -3.51 -9.65
CA MET A 148 -20.89 -3.35 -9.01
C MET A 148 -20.72 -4.38 -7.88
N THR A 149 -20.36 -5.60 -8.24
CA THR A 149 -20.25 -6.72 -7.30
C THR A 149 -18.85 -6.96 -6.77
N SER A 150 -17.88 -6.14 -7.18
CA SER A 150 -16.49 -6.24 -6.73
C SER A 150 -15.76 -4.90 -6.84
N PRO A 151 -14.67 -4.69 -6.08
CA PRO A 151 -13.80 -3.51 -6.23
C PRO A 151 -13.28 -3.31 -7.65
N GLY A 152 -13.12 -4.39 -8.41
CA GLY A 152 -12.69 -4.33 -9.80
C GLY A 152 -13.65 -3.61 -10.73
N ALA A 153 -14.96 -3.67 -10.47
CA ALA A 153 -15.95 -2.90 -11.23
C ALA A 153 -15.78 -1.39 -11.00
N GLY A 154 -15.55 -0.97 -9.75
CA GLY A 154 -15.27 0.43 -9.42
C GLY A 154 -14.00 0.94 -10.08
N ALA A 155 -12.92 0.16 -10.03
CA ALA A 155 -11.66 0.51 -10.69
C ALA A 155 -11.82 0.60 -12.22
N ALA A 156 -12.64 -0.27 -12.81
CA ALA A 156 -12.94 -0.24 -14.24
C ALA A 156 -13.71 1.03 -14.64
N LEU A 157 -14.65 1.50 -13.81
CA LEU A 157 -15.33 2.79 -14.04
C LEU A 157 -14.34 3.96 -14.00
N VAL A 158 -13.40 3.97 -13.05
CA VAL A 158 -12.32 4.97 -12.98
C VAL A 158 -11.48 4.93 -14.25
N ALA A 159 -11.06 3.75 -14.69
CA ALA A 159 -10.26 3.59 -15.91
C ALA A 159 -11.01 4.04 -17.15
N GLN A 160 -12.28 3.63 -17.30
CA GLN A 160 -13.12 4.03 -18.42
C GLN A 160 -13.30 5.55 -18.48
N LYS A 161 -13.52 6.19 -17.33
CA LYS A 161 -13.64 7.64 -17.23
C LYS A 161 -12.33 8.33 -17.62
N TYR A 162 -11.20 7.81 -17.13
CA TYR A 162 -9.88 8.34 -17.46
C TYR A 162 -9.62 8.26 -18.98
N PHE A 163 -9.85 7.08 -19.57
CA PHE A 163 -9.64 6.88 -21.01
C PHE A 163 -10.50 7.79 -21.87
N SER A 164 -11.80 7.89 -21.54
CA SER A 164 -12.74 8.74 -22.30
C SER A 164 -12.43 10.23 -22.16
N THR A 165 -11.86 10.65 -21.02
CA THR A 165 -11.61 12.09 -20.77
C THR A 165 -10.30 12.54 -21.41
N PHE A 166 -9.24 11.69 -21.36
CA PHE A 166 -7.89 12.09 -21.76
C PHE A 166 -7.38 11.38 -23.01
N GLY A 167 -8.19 10.51 -23.62
CA GLY A 167 -7.77 9.74 -24.79
C GLY A 167 -6.71 8.67 -24.51
N ALA A 168 -6.52 8.32 -23.24
CA ALA A 168 -5.60 7.27 -22.85
C ALA A 168 -6.13 5.87 -23.23
N THR A 169 -5.24 4.88 -23.25
CA THR A 169 -5.54 3.53 -23.73
C THR A 169 -5.10 2.46 -22.76
N SER A 170 -5.75 1.30 -22.81
CA SER A 170 -5.33 0.09 -22.07
C SER A 170 -3.89 -0.34 -22.42
N ARG A 171 -3.43 -0.07 -23.67
CA ARG A 171 -2.05 -0.38 -24.06
C ARG A 171 -1.02 0.50 -23.33
N GLN A 172 -1.33 1.76 -23.11
CA GLN A 172 -0.47 2.63 -22.29
C GLN A 172 -0.48 2.20 -20.82
N LEU A 173 -1.64 1.76 -20.30
CA LEU A 173 -1.76 1.26 -18.94
C LEU A 173 -0.90 0.00 -18.69
N ALA A 174 -0.68 -0.82 -19.73
CA ALA A 174 0.19 -2.00 -19.65
C ALA A 174 1.61 -1.69 -19.14
N ALA A 175 2.12 -0.46 -19.34
CA ALA A 175 3.45 -0.06 -18.86
C ALA A 175 3.63 -0.26 -17.36
N VAL A 176 2.58 -0.05 -16.56
CA VAL A 176 2.57 -0.30 -15.11
C VAL A 176 2.81 -1.76 -14.80
N ALA A 177 1.98 -2.66 -15.34
CA ALA A 177 2.09 -4.10 -15.11
C ALA A 177 3.45 -4.65 -15.58
N VAL A 178 3.95 -4.18 -16.73
CA VAL A 178 5.24 -4.60 -17.29
C VAL A 178 6.40 -4.16 -16.40
N ALA A 179 6.42 -2.90 -15.93
CA ALA A 179 7.47 -2.41 -15.06
C ALA A 179 7.50 -3.18 -13.73
N PHE A 180 6.35 -3.34 -13.08
CA PHE A 180 6.28 -4.03 -11.78
C PHE A 180 6.61 -5.52 -11.92
N ARG A 181 6.26 -6.16 -13.03
CA ARG A 181 6.68 -7.55 -13.29
C ARG A 181 8.19 -7.68 -13.50
N LYS A 182 8.85 -6.69 -14.11
CA LYS A 182 10.32 -6.66 -14.22
C LYS A 182 10.96 -6.58 -12.83
N HIS A 183 10.42 -5.75 -11.93
CA HIS A 183 10.90 -5.66 -10.55
C HIS A 183 10.68 -6.98 -9.80
N ALA A 184 9.51 -7.59 -9.93
CA ALA A 184 9.20 -8.89 -9.34
C ALA A 184 10.12 -10.00 -9.82
N ALA A 185 10.60 -9.96 -11.06
CA ALA A 185 11.55 -10.94 -11.59
C ALA A 185 12.87 -10.96 -10.78
N LEU A 186 13.26 -9.82 -10.23
CA LEU A 186 14.45 -9.67 -9.37
C LEU A 186 14.14 -9.95 -7.88
N ASN A 187 12.87 -10.09 -7.50
CA ASN A 187 12.47 -10.29 -6.12
C ASN A 187 12.21 -11.79 -5.82
N PRO A 188 13.06 -12.44 -5.01
CA PRO A 188 12.88 -13.86 -4.68
C PRO A 188 11.57 -14.14 -3.91
N ALA A 189 11.01 -13.16 -3.21
CA ALA A 189 9.75 -13.29 -2.49
C ALA A 189 8.51 -13.15 -3.37
N ALA A 190 8.65 -12.66 -4.61
CA ALA A 190 7.52 -12.41 -5.48
C ALA A 190 6.90 -13.70 -6.03
N ILE A 191 5.57 -13.75 -6.03
CA ILE A 191 4.78 -14.88 -6.54
C ILE A 191 4.84 -14.96 -8.07
N MET A 192 4.77 -13.81 -8.76
CA MET A 192 4.73 -13.73 -10.22
C MET A 192 6.03 -13.14 -10.77
N ARG A 193 6.98 -14.03 -11.11
CA ARG A 193 8.34 -13.61 -11.51
C ARG A 193 8.60 -13.68 -13.02
N ALA A 194 7.81 -14.40 -13.78
CA ALA A 194 8.00 -14.51 -15.22
C ALA A 194 7.74 -13.15 -15.89
N PRO A 195 8.69 -12.57 -16.63
CA PRO A 195 8.49 -11.31 -17.33
C PRO A 195 7.30 -11.32 -18.28
N ILE A 196 6.70 -10.17 -18.48
CA ILE A 196 5.59 -9.97 -19.43
C ILE A 196 5.89 -8.77 -20.32
N SER A 197 5.27 -8.76 -21.49
CA SER A 197 5.28 -7.66 -22.45
C SER A 197 3.93 -6.91 -22.44
N ALA A 198 3.90 -5.74 -23.09
CA ALA A 198 2.64 -5.04 -23.35
C ALA A 198 1.69 -5.87 -24.23
N ASP A 199 2.20 -6.71 -25.11
CA ASP A 199 1.37 -7.61 -25.92
C ASP A 199 0.77 -8.74 -25.07
N ASP A 200 1.50 -9.27 -24.09
CA ASP A 200 0.93 -10.24 -23.13
C ASP A 200 -0.18 -9.62 -22.32
N HIS A 201 -0.01 -8.37 -21.88
CA HIS A 201 -1.07 -7.63 -21.22
C HIS A 201 -2.30 -7.50 -22.12
N GLN A 202 -2.13 -7.08 -23.38
CA GLN A 202 -3.23 -6.88 -24.31
C GLN A 202 -3.93 -8.19 -24.72
N LYS A 203 -3.25 -9.33 -24.65
CA LYS A 203 -3.82 -10.67 -24.87
C LYS A 203 -4.50 -11.24 -23.64
N SER A 204 -4.24 -10.70 -22.45
CA SER A 204 -4.88 -11.20 -21.23
C SER A 204 -6.37 -10.88 -21.22
N PRO A 205 -7.22 -11.77 -20.66
CA PRO A 205 -8.66 -11.58 -20.68
C PRO A 205 -9.09 -10.34 -19.90
N PHE A 206 -10.20 -9.74 -20.31
CA PHE A 206 -10.89 -8.75 -19.47
C PHE A 206 -11.49 -9.44 -18.24
N VAL A 207 -11.34 -8.81 -17.09
CA VAL A 207 -12.07 -9.18 -15.86
C VAL A 207 -13.30 -8.28 -15.73
N CYS A 208 -13.10 -6.97 -15.85
CA CYS A 208 -14.15 -5.97 -16.01
C CYS A 208 -13.61 -4.90 -16.97
N GLU A 209 -14.16 -4.82 -18.18
CA GLU A 209 -13.67 -3.89 -19.20
C GLU A 209 -13.71 -2.44 -18.70
N PRO A 210 -12.64 -1.63 -18.92
CA PRO A 210 -11.48 -1.86 -19.80
C PRO A 210 -10.27 -2.54 -19.12
N LEU A 211 -10.39 -3.00 -17.87
CA LEU A 211 -9.29 -3.63 -17.13
C LEU A 211 -9.16 -5.13 -17.43
N ARG A 212 -7.92 -5.54 -17.65
CA ARG A 212 -7.55 -6.91 -17.96
C ARG A 212 -7.00 -7.63 -16.73
N LEU A 213 -6.85 -8.94 -16.81
CA LEU A 213 -6.34 -9.76 -15.70
C LEU A 213 -5.00 -9.25 -15.14
N LEU A 214 -4.11 -8.73 -15.99
CA LEU A 214 -2.81 -8.21 -15.58
C LEU A 214 -2.87 -6.80 -14.98
N ASP A 215 -4.04 -6.16 -14.95
CA ASP A 215 -4.30 -4.92 -14.24
C ASP A 215 -4.74 -5.13 -12.78
N TYR A 216 -4.93 -6.38 -12.35
CA TYR A 216 -5.46 -6.75 -11.03
C TYR A 216 -4.35 -7.25 -10.11
N CYS A 217 -4.45 -6.89 -8.84
CA CYS A 217 -3.62 -7.47 -7.78
C CYS A 217 -3.84 -8.98 -7.62
N LEU A 218 -2.87 -9.61 -6.98
CA LEU A 218 -2.93 -11.05 -6.73
C LEU A 218 -3.94 -11.38 -5.63
N ILE A 219 -4.46 -12.60 -5.69
CA ILE A 219 -5.16 -13.27 -4.59
C ILE A 219 -4.18 -14.29 -4.02
N ASN A 220 -3.74 -14.08 -2.79
CA ASN A 220 -2.67 -14.85 -2.17
C ASN A 220 -2.78 -14.86 -0.63
N ASP A 221 -1.96 -15.68 0.00
CA ASP A 221 -1.74 -15.71 1.43
C ASP A 221 -0.42 -15.06 1.75
N GLY A 222 -0.32 -14.42 2.92
CA GLY A 222 0.91 -13.82 3.42
C GLY A 222 0.70 -12.79 4.50
N ALA A 223 1.79 -12.34 5.11
CA ALA A 223 1.80 -11.29 6.12
C ALA A 223 3.04 -10.40 5.99
N ALA A 224 2.89 -9.14 6.37
CA ALA A 224 4.00 -8.20 6.48
C ALA A 224 3.81 -7.34 7.73
N CYS A 225 4.91 -7.05 8.43
CA CYS A 225 4.94 -6.36 9.71
C CYS A 225 6.05 -5.31 9.73
N LEU A 226 5.74 -4.16 10.33
CA LEU A 226 6.70 -3.13 10.70
C LEU A 226 6.65 -2.94 12.23
N ILE A 227 7.79 -2.60 12.83
CA ILE A 227 7.87 -2.15 14.23
C ILE A 227 8.18 -0.67 14.23
N VAL A 228 7.27 0.13 14.80
CA VAL A 228 7.40 1.57 14.95
C VAL A 228 7.76 1.89 16.40
N THR A 229 8.75 2.75 16.59
CA THR A 229 9.19 3.21 17.91
C THR A 229 9.56 4.70 17.85
N THR A 230 9.96 5.28 18.98
CA THR A 230 10.46 6.67 19.01
C THR A 230 11.81 6.79 18.30
N LYS A 231 12.12 7.98 17.81
CA LYS A 231 13.40 8.31 17.18
C LYS A 231 14.59 7.97 18.09
N GLU A 232 14.48 8.30 19.37
CA GLU A 232 15.54 8.08 20.35
C GLU A 232 15.83 6.60 20.49
N ARG A 233 14.79 5.77 20.75
CA ARG A 233 14.96 4.32 20.88
C ARG A 233 15.48 3.68 19.58
N ALA A 234 15.00 4.14 18.43
CA ALA A 234 15.40 3.57 17.14
C ALA A 234 16.91 3.73 16.86
N ARG A 235 17.51 4.84 17.32
CA ARG A 235 18.96 5.13 17.17
C ARG A 235 19.84 4.20 17.96
N ASP A 236 19.32 3.67 19.07
CA ASP A 236 20.07 2.76 19.96
C ASP A 236 19.99 1.31 19.48
N LEU A 237 19.20 1.02 18.44
CA LEU A 237 19.05 -0.33 17.87
C LEU A 237 20.11 -0.62 16.79
N ARG A 238 20.28 -1.91 16.49
CA ARG A 238 21.36 -2.40 15.62
C ARG A 238 21.29 -1.86 14.19
N LYS A 239 20.08 -1.73 13.63
CA LYS A 239 19.90 -1.31 12.24
C LYS A 239 19.62 0.19 12.12
N PRO A 240 20.04 0.82 11.03
CA PRO A 240 19.71 2.23 10.79
C PRO A 240 18.20 2.46 10.89
N PRO A 241 17.77 3.49 11.64
CA PRO A 241 16.36 3.86 11.70
C PRO A 241 15.89 4.43 10.36
N VAL A 242 14.64 4.14 10.01
CA VAL A 242 13.95 4.79 8.89
C VAL A 242 12.90 5.72 9.47
N TYR A 243 13.13 7.02 9.35
CA TYR A 243 12.29 8.04 9.98
C TYR A 243 10.99 8.25 9.21
N ILE A 244 9.89 8.52 9.94
CA ILE A 244 8.61 8.93 9.37
C ILE A 244 8.57 10.46 9.41
N SER A 245 8.79 11.09 8.24
CA SER A 245 8.93 12.54 8.11
C SER A 245 7.64 13.22 7.70
N GLY A 246 6.86 12.61 6.84
CA GLY A 246 5.60 13.14 6.34
C GLY A 246 4.45 12.19 6.56
N MET A 247 3.32 12.74 7.00
CA MET A 247 2.07 12.00 7.18
C MET A 247 0.90 12.81 6.61
N GLN A 248 0.03 12.14 5.86
CA GLN A 248 -1.21 12.70 5.37
C GLN A 248 -2.31 11.64 5.52
N GLY A 249 -3.37 12.01 6.23
CA GLY A 249 -4.51 11.14 6.46
C GLY A 249 -5.36 10.92 5.20
N LEU A 250 -6.21 9.92 5.27
CA LEU A 250 -7.19 9.62 4.22
C LEU A 250 -8.29 10.69 4.24
N PRO A 251 -8.48 11.45 3.15
CA PRO A 251 -9.58 12.39 3.07
C PRO A 251 -10.90 11.64 2.86
N ALA A 252 -11.98 12.26 3.29
CA ALA A 252 -13.32 11.76 3.08
C ALA A 252 -14.25 12.92 2.72
N GLY A 253 -15.23 12.65 1.86
CA GLY A 253 -16.17 13.65 1.43
C GLY A 253 -16.86 13.25 0.13
N ARG A 254 -17.69 14.14 -0.38
CA ARG A 254 -18.48 13.89 -1.61
C ARG A 254 -17.59 13.60 -2.83
N GLU A 255 -16.47 14.31 -2.94
CA GLU A 255 -15.51 14.18 -4.04
C GLU A 255 -14.44 13.13 -3.79
N GLU A 256 -14.41 12.54 -2.60
CA GLU A 256 -13.41 11.57 -2.12
C GLU A 256 -14.01 10.17 -1.90
N PHE A 257 -15.15 9.88 -2.54
CA PHE A 257 -15.72 8.54 -2.49
C PHE A 257 -14.79 7.55 -3.21
N ILE A 258 -14.66 6.34 -2.67
CA ILE A 258 -13.61 5.36 -3.03
C ILE A 258 -13.45 5.10 -4.54
N TRP A 259 -14.52 5.18 -5.35
CA TRP A 259 -14.48 5.00 -6.80
C TRP A 259 -14.70 6.29 -7.58
N THR A 260 -14.71 7.43 -6.90
CA THR A 260 -14.62 8.71 -7.57
C THR A 260 -13.15 8.98 -7.86
N TYR A 261 -12.82 9.06 -9.12
CA TYR A 261 -11.56 9.70 -9.46
C TYR A 261 -11.67 11.18 -9.08
N PRO A 262 -10.70 11.75 -8.36
CA PRO A 262 -10.73 13.17 -8.03
C PRO A 262 -11.01 14.02 -9.29
N GLY A 263 -12.06 14.84 -9.26
CA GLY A 263 -12.56 15.61 -10.41
C GLY A 263 -13.52 14.86 -11.34
N PHE A 264 -13.88 13.61 -11.04
CA PHE A 264 -14.94 12.88 -11.73
C PHE A 264 -16.18 12.65 -10.88
N GLY A 265 -16.20 13.18 -9.66
CA GLY A 265 -17.35 13.13 -8.78
C GLY A 265 -18.52 13.95 -9.27
N VAL A 266 -19.38 14.35 -8.35
CA VAL A 266 -20.63 15.07 -8.65
C VAL A 266 -20.37 16.46 -9.20
N SER A 267 -19.25 17.08 -8.87
CA SER A 267 -18.79 18.33 -9.49
C SER A 267 -17.56 18.05 -10.36
N GLN A 268 -17.56 18.58 -11.58
CA GLN A 268 -16.37 18.57 -12.43
C GLN A 268 -15.30 19.56 -11.95
N GLN A 269 -15.59 20.29 -10.88
CA GLN A 269 -14.78 21.39 -10.35
C GLN A 269 -14.02 20.89 -9.15
N GLY A 270 -13.37 20.11 -8.98
CA GLY A 270 -12.93 20.08 -7.62
C GLY A 270 -12.02 19.12 -7.27
N ALA A 271 -11.65 18.25 -7.01
CA ALA A 271 -10.74 17.53 -6.15
C ALA A 271 -9.25 17.67 -6.50
N PHE A 272 -8.92 18.34 -7.59
CA PHE A 272 -7.56 18.74 -7.93
C PHE A 272 -7.25 20.22 -7.65
N ASP A 273 -8.01 20.91 -6.85
CA ASP A 273 -7.57 22.16 -6.19
C ASP A 273 -6.44 21.91 -5.19
N TYR A 274 -5.86 20.70 -5.23
CA TYR A 274 -4.57 20.45 -4.63
C TYR A 274 -3.51 21.04 -5.55
N GLU A 275 -2.97 22.17 -5.19
CA GLU A 275 -1.64 22.51 -5.72
C GLU A 275 -0.69 21.38 -5.32
N PRO A 276 -0.09 20.67 -6.26
CA PRO A 276 0.62 19.42 -6.00
C PRO A 276 1.67 19.54 -4.89
N GLY A 277 2.44 20.61 -4.86
CA GLY A 277 3.47 20.84 -3.83
C GLY A 277 2.94 21.28 -2.45
N LEU A 278 1.61 21.52 -2.30
CA LEU A 278 1.04 22.01 -1.03
C LEU A 278 0.35 20.92 -0.21
N GLN A 279 0.43 19.66 -0.63
CA GLN A 279 -0.17 18.58 0.15
C GLN A 279 0.45 18.48 1.55
N PRO A 280 -0.35 18.13 2.58
CA PRO A 280 0.11 18.07 3.97
C PRO A 280 1.35 17.20 4.17
N VAL A 281 1.47 16.08 3.43
CA VAL A 281 2.60 15.15 3.53
C VAL A 281 3.92 15.83 3.16
N TYR A 282 3.95 16.63 2.10
CA TYR A 282 5.16 17.35 1.65
C TYR A 282 5.53 18.47 2.61
N ARG A 283 4.53 19.25 3.04
CA ARG A 283 4.76 20.33 4.01
C ARG A 283 5.30 19.82 5.35
N MET A 284 4.81 18.67 5.81
CA MET A 284 5.29 18.07 7.04
C MET A 284 6.72 17.55 6.89
N ALA A 285 7.04 16.89 5.79
CA ALA A 285 8.39 16.38 5.51
C ALA A 285 9.37 17.49 5.09
N GLU A 286 8.90 18.70 4.75
CA GLU A 286 9.66 19.79 4.17
C GLU A 286 10.39 19.42 2.87
N VAL A 287 9.66 18.70 1.99
CA VAL A 287 10.12 18.29 0.67
C VAL A 287 9.07 18.63 -0.39
N THR A 288 9.45 18.46 -1.65
CA THR A 288 8.58 18.56 -2.82
C THR A 288 8.52 17.23 -3.55
N PRO A 289 7.63 17.02 -4.52
CA PRO A 289 7.64 15.81 -5.35
C PRO A 289 8.98 15.57 -6.09
N ALA A 290 9.75 16.63 -6.36
CA ALA A 290 11.04 16.53 -7.02
C ALA A 290 12.17 15.97 -6.13
N ASP A 291 11.97 15.98 -4.81
CA ASP A 291 12.92 15.46 -3.83
C ASP A 291 12.69 13.97 -3.52
N ILE A 292 11.69 13.34 -4.16
CA ILE A 292 11.32 11.94 -3.94
C ILE A 292 12.11 11.04 -4.88
N ASP A 293 12.96 10.18 -4.33
CA ASP A 293 13.82 9.26 -5.09
C ASP A 293 13.06 8.03 -5.60
N ALA A 294 11.99 7.63 -4.93
CA ALA A 294 11.13 6.54 -5.35
C ALA A 294 9.71 6.70 -4.81
N LEU A 295 8.75 6.22 -5.58
CA LEU A 295 7.34 6.25 -5.22
C LEU A 295 6.76 4.84 -5.12
N PHE A 296 6.20 4.50 -3.97
CA PHE A 296 5.41 3.28 -3.81
C PHE A 296 3.93 3.64 -3.78
N VAL A 297 3.15 2.96 -4.58
CA VAL A 297 1.70 3.23 -4.72
C VAL A 297 0.92 1.97 -4.41
N TYR A 298 -0.20 2.13 -3.72
CA TYR A 298 -1.16 1.05 -3.54
C TYR A 298 -1.78 0.65 -4.89
N ASP A 299 -1.22 -0.37 -5.52
CA ASP A 299 -1.52 -0.83 -6.88
C ASP A 299 -2.46 -2.04 -6.92
N ALA A 300 -3.57 -1.99 -6.16
CA ALA A 300 -4.59 -3.04 -6.27
C ALA A 300 -5.13 -3.17 -7.70
N PHE A 301 -5.07 -2.08 -8.47
CA PHE A 301 -5.36 -2.01 -9.90
C PHE A 301 -4.38 -1.04 -10.56
N SER A 302 -3.94 -1.35 -11.78
CA SER A 302 -2.95 -0.51 -12.50
C SER A 302 -3.38 0.97 -12.61
N ILE A 303 -4.67 1.24 -12.79
CA ILE A 303 -5.20 2.60 -12.92
C ILE A 303 -4.97 3.44 -11.67
N LEU A 304 -4.89 2.83 -10.47
CA LEU A 304 -4.63 3.55 -9.23
C LEU A 304 -3.21 4.15 -9.20
N VAL A 305 -2.29 3.58 -9.96
CA VAL A 305 -0.94 4.14 -10.11
C VAL A 305 -0.99 5.48 -10.84
N TRP A 306 -1.76 5.55 -11.94
CA TRP A 306 -1.94 6.81 -12.68
C TRP A 306 -2.61 7.89 -11.84
N THR A 307 -3.69 7.51 -11.14
CA THR A 307 -4.40 8.46 -10.29
C THR A 307 -3.56 8.98 -9.12
N ALA A 308 -2.70 8.13 -8.54
CA ALA A 308 -1.78 8.55 -7.48
C ALA A 308 -0.68 9.49 -8.00
N LEU A 309 -0.09 9.21 -9.17
CA LEU A 309 0.91 10.08 -9.79
C LEU A 309 0.39 11.51 -9.99
N GLU A 310 -0.83 11.64 -10.49
CA GLU A 310 -1.46 12.93 -10.71
C GLU A 310 -1.86 13.61 -9.39
N ARG A 311 -2.44 12.84 -8.47
CA ARG A 311 -2.88 13.35 -7.17
C ARG A 311 -1.73 13.97 -6.37
N PHE A 312 -0.58 13.33 -6.39
CA PHE A 312 0.59 13.77 -5.63
C PHE A 312 1.55 14.67 -6.44
N GLY A 313 1.18 15.03 -7.66
CA GLY A 313 1.86 16.06 -8.46
C GLY A 313 3.16 15.61 -9.10
N PHE A 314 3.33 14.32 -9.36
CA PHE A 314 4.45 13.81 -10.15
C PHE A 314 4.27 14.10 -11.64
N CYS A 315 3.04 14.29 -12.08
CA CYS A 315 2.66 14.76 -13.41
C CYS A 315 1.35 15.55 -13.34
N GLY A 316 1.03 16.25 -14.41
CA GLY A 316 -0.21 16.98 -14.55
C GLY A 316 -1.41 16.05 -14.79
N ARG A 317 -2.61 16.62 -14.67
CA ARG A 317 -3.87 15.90 -14.87
C ARG A 317 -3.98 15.38 -16.32
N GLY A 318 -4.24 14.08 -16.48
CA GLY A 318 -4.31 13.41 -17.77
C GLY A 318 -2.95 13.01 -18.36
N GLU A 319 -1.86 13.31 -17.68
CA GLU A 319 -0.49 13.05 -18.17
C GLU A 319 0.11 11.72 -17.70
N ALA A 320 -0.50 11.04 -16.73
CA ALA A 320 0.06 9.81 -16.16
C ALA A 320 0.23 8.70 -17.22
N ALA A 321 -0.66 8.65 -18.20
CA ALA A 321 -0.55 7.70 -19.31
C ALA A 321 0.74 7.88 -20.12
N ALA A 322 1.18 9.10 -20.38
CA ALA A 322 2.45 9.40 -21.05
C ALA A 322 3.62 9.29 -20.06
N PHE A 323 3.43 9.74 -18.83
CA PHE A 323 4.46 9.71 -17.79
C PHE A 323 5.00 8.31 -17.52
N THR A 324 4.16 7.28 -17.54
CA THR A 324 4.56 5.89 -17.23
C THR A 324 5.24 5.15 -18.37
N GLN A 325 5.39 5.78 -19.57
CA GLN A 325 6.05 5.15 -20.71
C GLN A 325 7.58 5.19 -20.60
N ASP A 326 8.23 4.55 -21.55
CA ASP A 326 9.69 4.62 -21.80
C ASP A 326 10.57 4.25 -20.61
N GLY A 327 10.05 3.39 -19.71
CA GLY A 327 10.79 2.89 -18.56
C GLY A 327 10.96 3.90 -17.42
N ARG A 328 10.28 5.04 -17.45
CA ARG A 328 10.41 6.09 -16.43
C ARG A 328 10.17 5.60 -15.02
N ILE A 329 9.21 4.68 -14.84
CA ILE A 329 8.84 4.09 -13.53
C ILE A 329 9.56 2.78 -13.20
N ALA A 330 10.43 2.32 -14.10
CA ALA A 330 11.25 1.12 -13.89
C ALA A 330 12.45 1.42 -12.98
N LEU A 331 13.05 0.38 -12.42
CA LEU A 331 14.33 0.49 -11.73
C LEU A 331 15.39 1.08 -12.66
N GLY A 332 16.09 2.13 -12.21
CA GLY A 332 17.00 2.93 -13.03
C GLY A 332 16.32 4.01 -13.89
N GLY A 333 15.01 4.09 -13.89
CA GLY A 333 14.24 5.20 -14.49
C GLY A 333 14.22 6.45 -13.62
N ALA A 334 13.60 7.52 -14.12
CA ALA A 334 13.59 8.81 -13.42
C ALA A 334 12.77 8.81 -12.11
N LEU A 335 11.79 7.92 -11.97
CA LEU A 335 11.01 7.72 -10.73
C LEU A 335 10.73 6.22 -10.57
N PRO A 336 11.64 5.43 -9.98
CA PRO A 336 11.39 4.02 -9.72
C PRO A 336 10.15 3.83 -8.85
N MET A 337 9.25 2.92 -9.24
CA MET A 337 8.01 2.68 -8.50
C MET A 337 7.87 1.20 -8.15
N ASN A 338 7.34 0.89 -6.94
CA ASN A 338 7.01 -0.47 -6.49
C ASN A 338 8.09 -1.50 -6.85
N THR A 339 9.34 -1.25 -6.46
CA THR A 339 10.51 -2.08 -6.83
C THR A 339 10.45 -3.51 -6.33
N ASN A 340 9.58 -3.81 -5.37
CA ASN A 340 9.26 -5.17 -4.94
C ASN A 340 8.44 -5.97 -5.97
N GLY A 341 7.80 -5.30 -6.92
CA GLY A 341 6.88 -5.89 -7.90
C GLY A 341 5.41 -5.56 -7.65
N GLY A 342 5.13 -4.80 -6.59
CA GLY A 342 3.78 -4.34 -6.26
C GLY A 342 2.81 -5.44 -5.87
N LEU A 343 1.56 -5.06 -5.70
CA LEU A 343 0.44 -5.98 -5.46
C LEU A 343 0.10 -6.77 -6.74
N LEU A 344 0.50 -6.24 -7.90
CA LEU A 344 0.28 -6.88 -9.20
C LEU A 344 1.18 -8.10 -9.41
N SER A 345 2.33 -8.20 -8.72
CA SER A 345 3.30 -9.25 -9.02
C SER A 345 3.99 -9.86 -7.80
N GLU A 346 4.31 -9.10 -6.73
CA GLU A 346 4.89 -9.68 -5.53
C GLU A 346 3.85 -10.44 -4.72
N ALA A 347 2.96 -9.73 -4.06
CA ALA A 347 1.88 -10.27 -3.25
C ALA A 347 0.91 -9.14 -2.88
N HIS A 348 -0.35 -9.45 -2.71
CA HIS A 348 -1.34 -8.52 -2.19
C HIS A 348 -1.50 -8.71 -0.67
N VAL A 349 -0.71 -7.95 0.09
CA VAL A 349 -0.81 -7.85 1.55
C VAL A 349 -1.20 -6.41 1.92
N MET A 350 -2.24 -5.89 1.26
CA MET A 350 -2.81 -4.56 1.50
C MET A 350 -1.81 -3.39 1.43
N GLY A 351 -0.69 -3.53 0.69
CA GLY A 351 0.36 -2.51 0.62
C GLY A 351 1.40 -2.57 1.75
N TRP A 352 1.28 -3.50 2.71
CA TRP A 352 2.27 -3.68 3.77
C TRP A 352 3.59 -4.26 3.27
N ASN A 353 3.56 -5.05 2.22
CA ASN A 353 4.75 -5.51 1.50
C ASN A 353 5.54 -4.35 0.89
N HIS A 354 4.87 -3.27 0.42
CA HIS A 354 5.55 -2.04 -0.01
C HIS A 354 6.29 -1.37 1.13
N GLN A 355 5.70 -1.32 2.32
CA GLN A 355 6.32 -0.71 3.50
C GLN A 355 7.62 -1.45 3.88
N VAL A 356 7.62 -2.77 3.80
CA VAL A 356 8.82 -3.59 4.04
C VAL A 356 9.91 -3.26 3.02
N GLU A 357 9.56 -3.17 1.73
CA GLU A 357 10.53 -2.83 0.68
C GLU A 357 11.07 -1.40 0.84
N ILE A 358 10.23 -0.41 1.17
CA ILE A 358 10.65 0.98 1.42
C ILE A 358 11.74 1.03 2.48
N VAL A 359 11.53 0.36 3.60
CA VAL A 359 12.51 0.32 4.70
C VAL A 359 13.81 -0.36 4.26
N ARG A 360 13.72 -1.45 3.51
CA ARG A 360 14.89 -2.16 2.97
C ARG A 360 15.64 -1.33 1.94
N GLN A 361 14.94 -0.58 1.09
CA GLN A 361 15.55 0.35 0.12
C GLN A 361 16.34 1.45 0.84
N LEU A 362 15.77 2.09 1.86
CA LEU A 362 16.44 3.11 2.65
C LEU A 362 17.60 2.58 3.51
N ARG A 363 17.68 1.27 3.71
CA ARG A 363 18.78 0.59 4.42
C ARG A 363 19.79 -0.09 3.50
N ASP A 364 19.67 0.08 2.18
CA ASP A 364 20.52 -0.55 1.17
C ASP A 364 20.50 -2.10 1.24
N GLU A 365 19.32 -2.70 1.51
CA GLU A 365 19.13 -4.13 1.72
C GLU A 365 18.39 -4.85 0.57
N CYS A 366 18.18 -4.20 -0.58
CA CYS A 366 17.37 -4.74 -1.68
C CYS A 366 18.16 -5.49 -2.77
N GLY A 367 19.50 -5.57 -2.67
CA GLY A 367 20.34 -6.29 -3.63
C GLY A 367 20.15 -5.79 -5.07
N GLU A 368 19.80 -6.67 -6.01
CA GLU A 368 19.61 -6.32 -7.43
C GLU A 368 18.47 -5.31 -7.68
N ARG A 369 17.57 -5.12 -6.71
CA ARG A 369 16.48 -4.13 -6.78
C ARG A 369 16.83 -2.81 -6.11
N GLN A 370 18.04 -2.67 -5.60
CA GLN A 370 18.44 -1.48 -4.88
C GLN A 370 18.38 -0.24 -5.76
N ILE A 371 17.70 0.79 -5.29
CA ILE A 371 17.72 2.13 -5.87
C ILE A 371 18.97 2.83 -5.39
N VAL A 372 19.79 3.31 -6.34
CA VAL A 372 21.04 3.98 -6.03
C VAL A 372 20.76 5.28 -5.30
N ASP A 373 21.44 5.49 -4.16
CA ASP A 373 21.39 6.72 -3.36
C ASP A 373 19.99 7.14 -2.88
N ALA A 374 19.04 6.20 -2.75
CA ALA A 374 17.71 6.52 -2.23
C ALA A 374 17.80 7.06 -0.80
N GLY A 375 17.40 8.32 -0.62
CA GLY A 375 17.37 9.02 0.67
C GLY A 375 15.97 9.33 1.16
N VAL A 376 15.04 9.61 0.24
CA VAL A 376 13.65 9.97 0.52
C VAL A 376 12.69 9.16 -0.33
N ILE A 377 11.84 8.38 0.32
CA ILE A 377 10.85 7.53 -0.39
C ILE A 377 9.45 7.87 0.09
N GLN A 378 8.54 8.00 -0.86
CA GLN A 378 7.12 8.20 -0.58
C GLN A 378 6.32 6.93 -0.81
N TRP A 379 5.41 6.62 0.10
CA TRP A 379 4.28 5.74 -0.16
C TRP A 379 3.02 6.59 -0.33
N ALA A 380 2.26 6.32 -1.37
CA ALA A 380 1.07 7.08 -1.73
C ALA A 380 -0.10 6.17 -2.08
N ASN A 381 -1.29 6.64 -1.80
CA ASN A 381 -2.50 5.97 -2.18
C ASN A 381 -3.35 6.89 -3.06
N ALA A 382 -3.90 6.36 -4.13
CA ALA A 382 -4.82 7.08 -5.01
C ALA A 382 -5.98 7.73 -4.25
N TYR A 383 -6.34 7.20 -3.09
CA TYR A 383 -7.39 7.74 -2.22
C TYR A 383 -6.95 8.92 -1.35
N GLY A 384 -5.65 9.24 -1.29
CA GLY A 384 -5.14 10.49 -0.75
C GLY A 384 -4.31 10.40 0.51
N ASP A 385 -4.25 9.26 1.18
CA ASP A 385 -3.31 9.09 2.30
C ASP A 385 -1.88 8.83 1.80
N SER A 386 -0.91 9.25 2.58
CA SER A 386 0.49 9.16 2.20
C SER A 386 1.43 9.18 3.40
N LEU A 387 2.61 8.61 3.20
CA LEU A 387 3.75 8.63 4.12
C LEU A 387 5.02 8.99 3.36
N ILE A 388 5.89 9.78 3.97
CA ILE A 388 7.25 10.02 3.48
C ILE A 388 8.23 9.54 4.52
N TYR A 389 9.20 8.76 4.06
CA TYR A 389 10.27 8.18 4.85
C TYR A 389 11.62 8.69 4.39
N HIS A 390 12.57 8.76 5.33
CA HIS A 390 13.97 9.00 4.99
C HIS A 390 14.92 8.24 5.93
N ARG A 391 16.18 8.14 5.55
CA ARG A 391 17.28 7.57 6.33
C ARG A 391 18.07 8.63 7.08
#